data_8476fb3c7eb5a6aa6e0b6dde9f00b737
#
_entry.id   8476fb3c7eb5a6aa6e0b6dde9f00b737
#
_cell.length_a   1.000
_cell.length_b   1.000
_cell.length_c   1.000
_cell.angle_alpha   90.00
_cell.angle_beta   90.00
_cell.angle_gamma   90.00
#
_symmetry.space_group_name_H-M   'P 1'
#
loop_
_entity.id
_entity.type
_entity.pdbx_description
1 polymer ?
#
loop_
_entity_poly.entity_id
_entity_poly.type
_entity_poly.pdbx_seq_one_letter_code
_entity_poly.pdbx_strand_id
1 'polypeptide(L)'
;IIIGFAMYKQDLERTLLGIDEDAELEIGPRDDRPSVVLVGGSAFMLNDVTNRSVTHDIDVFEADRCLREIIVRYPEVNGMAVAYCNQMPFNYEDRLIPLDIGARFIRYFTPSLEDLAVMKLYAYRPNDIVDLHSRAFIDRLDWDLLERLIFDEGEALASSPSERSYQEMVCAYRQYKKEVLG
;
A
#
# COMPACT_ATOMS: atom_id res chain seq x y z
N ILE A 1 -9.97 -12.12 19.85
CA ILE A 1 -8.62 -12.40 19.32
C ILE A 1 -8.85 -12.86 17.89
N ILE A 2 -8.69 -11.97 16.93
CA ILE A 2 -8.67 -12.33 15.50
C ILE A 2 -7.30 -12.97 15.30
N ILE A 3 -7.28 -14.29 15.14
CA ILE A 3 -6.09 -15.02 14.72
C ILE A 3 -5.96 -14.70 13.22
N GLY A 4 -5.19 -13.66 12.90
CA GLY A 4 -4.85 -13.36 11.51
C GLY A 4 -4.07 -14.55 10.94
N PHE A 5 -4.57 -15.13 9.87
CA PHE A 5 -3.85 -16.19 9.16
C PHE A 5 -2.63 -15.59 8.47
N ALA A 6 -1.45 -16.18 8.71
CA ALA A 6 -0.25 -15.79 7.96
C ALA A 6 -0.44 -16.16 6.47
N MET A 7 -0.43 -15.15 5.60
CA MET A 7 -0.59 -15.32 4.15
C MET A 7 0.74 -15.15 3.43
N TYR A 8 1.07 -16.11 2.60
CA TYR A 8 2.16 -15.98 1.62
C TYR A 8 1.69 -15.18 0.39
N LYS A 9 2.62 -14.76 -0.46
CA LYS A 9 2.27 -14.02 -1.70
C LYS A 9 1.21 -14.75 -2.53
N GLN A 10 1.33 -16.07 -2.68
CA GLN A 10 0.36 -16.88 -3.43
C GLN A 10 -1.05 -16.88 -2.81
N ASP A 11 -1.15 -16.75 -1.48
CA ASP A 11 -2.43 -16.64 -0.80
C ASP A 11 -3.06 -15.27 -1.04
N LEU A 12 -2.23 -14.20 -1.04
CA LEU A 12 -2.68 -12.85 -1.41
C LEU A 12 -3.26 -12.85 -2.82
N GLU A 13 -2.50 -13.36 -3.79
CA GLU A 13 -2.93 -13.43 -5.19
C GLU A 13 -4.22 -14.25 -5.34
N ARG A 14 -4.33 -15.38 -4.65
CA ARG A 14 -5.54 -16.22 -4.66
C ARG A 14 -6.76 -15.48 -4.09
N THR A 15 -6.60 -14.77 -2.98
CA THR A 15 -7.69 -13.98 -2.39
C THR A 15 -8.14 -12.86 -3.33
N LEU A 16 -7.20 -12.13 -3.93
CA LEU A 16 -7.51 -11.05 -4.88
C LEU A 16 -8.19 -11.59 -6.15
N LEU A 17 -7.78 -12.74 -6.66
CA LEU A 17 -8.45 -13.41 -7.79
C LEU A 17 -9.85 -13.91 -7.43
N GLY A 18 -10.05 -14.39 -6.21
CA GLY A 18 -11.39 -14.74 -5.72
C GLY A 18 -12.34 -13.55 -5.67
N ILE A 19 -11.84 -12.38 -5.23
CA ILE A 19 -12.60 -11.12 -5.25
C ILE A 19 -12.92 -10.71 -6.70
N ASP A 20 -11.98 -10.89 -7.63
CA ASP A 20 -12.14 -10.60 -9.05
C ASP A 20 -13.25 -11.44 -9.68
N GLU A 21 -13.24 -12.76 -9.41
CA GLU A 21 -14.26 -13.71 -9.89
C GLU A 21 -15.66 -13.40 -9.32
N ASP A 22 -15.76 -13.15 -8.02
CA ASP A 22 -17.03 -12.80 -7.38
C ASP A 22 -17.58 -11.48 -7.93
N ALA A 23 -16.70 -10.50 -8.15
CA ALA A 23 -17.09 -9.21 -8.72
C ALA A 23 -17.57 -9.35 -10.18
N GLU A 24 -16.90 -10.15 -10.99
CA GLU A 24 -17.33 -10.43 -12.37
C GLU A 24 -18.73 -11.07 -12.40
N LEU A 25 -18.99 -12.03 -11.50
CA LEU A 25 -20.25 -12.74 -11.41
C LEU A 25 -21.41 -11.87 -10.92
N GLU A 26 -21.18 -11.03 -9.91
CA GLU A 26 -22.24 -10.26 -9.24
C GLU A 26 -22.56 -8.94 -9.91
N ILE A 27 -21.52 -8.26 -10.44
CA ILE A 27 -21.68 -6.94 -11.07
C ILE A 27 -22.04 -7.10 -12.56
N GLY A 28 -21.48 -8.13 -13.21
CA GLY A 28 -21.67 -8.40 -14.63
C GLY A 28 -20.84 -7.47 -15.55
N PRO A 29 -21.05 -7.60 -16.88
CA PRO A 29 -20.24 -6.87 -17.86
C PRO A 29 -20.31 -5.35 -17.66
N ARG A 30 -19.16 -4.69 -17.80
CA ARG A 30 -19.00 -3.24 -17.70
C ARG A 30 -18.04 -2.73 -18.77
N ASP A 31 -18.26 -1.49 -19.20
CA ASP A 31 -17.36 -0.80 -20.11
C ASP A 31 -16.06 -0.42 -19.39
N ASP A 32 -16.17 0.00 -18.10
CA ASP A 32 -15.04 0.36 -17.27
C ASP A 32 -14.76 -0.73 -16.22
N ARG A 33 -13.52 -1.21 -16.18
CA ARG A 33 -13.06 -2.12 -15.14
C ARG A 33 -12.92 -1.37 -13.80
N PRO A 34 -13.56 -1.84 -12.73
CA PRO A 34 -13.39 -1.22 -11.41
C PRO A 34 -11.97 -1.39 -10.89
N SER A 35 -11.59 -0.53 -9.96
CA SER A 35 -10.22 -0.46 -9.43
C SER A 35 -10.16 -0.63 -7.91
N VAL A 36 -9.03 -1.16 -7.46
CA VAL A 36 -8.66 -1.30 -6.05
C VAL A 36 -7.21 -0.87 -5.88
N VAL A 37 -6.95 -0.05 -4.87
CA VAL A 37 -5.60 0.37 -4.46
C VAL A 37 -5.23 -0.32 -3.16
N LEU A 38 -4.13 -1.06 -3.18
CA LEU A 38 -3.59 -1.81 -2.04
C LEU A 38 -2.40 -1.08 -1.44
N VAL A 39 -2.27 -1.14 -0.11
CA VAL A 39 -1.15 -0.56 0.64
C VAL A 39 -0.58 -1.57 1.64
N GLY A 40 0.25 -1.10 2.57
CA GLY A 40 0.75 -1.91 3.67
C GLY A 40 1.69 -3.04 3.26
N GLY A 41 1.77 -4.06 4.10
CA GLY A 41 2.65 -5.21 3.89
C GLY A 41 2.32 -6.02 2.64
N SER A 42 1.04 -6.16 2.32
CA SER A 42 0.57 -6.84 1.11
C SER A 42 1.07 -6.16 -0.17
N ALA A 43 1.07 -4.82 -0.22
CA ALA A 43 1.61 -4.08 -1.36
C ALA A 43 3.12 -4.31 -1.54
N PHE A 44 3.89 -4.36 -0.45
CA PHE A 44 5.33 -4.68 -0.50
C PHE A 44 5.58 -6.10 -1.02
N MET A 45 4.79 -7.08 -0.58
CA MET A 45 4.92 -8.47 -1.05
C MET A 45 4.54 -8.61 -2.53
N LEU A 46 3.45 -7.98 -2.96
CA LEU A 46 2.99 -8.05 -4.35
C LEU A 46 3.94 -7.36 -5.33
N ASN A 47 4.66 -6.33 -4.88
CA ASN A 47 5.73 -5.67 -5.65
C ASN A 47 7.10 -6.37 -5.57
N ASP A 48 7.23 -7.47 -4.82
CA ASP A 48 8.50 -8.18 -4.61
C ASP A 48 9.61 -7.31 -4.02
N VAL A 49 9.26 -6.44 -3.06
CA VAL A 49 10.20 -5.48 -2.45
C VAL A 49 10.39 -5.67 -0.95
N THR A 50 9.95 -6.79 -0.39
CA THR A 50 10.15 -7.09 1.03
C THR A 50 10.85 -8.44 1.23
N ASN A 51 11.60 -8.55 2.33
CA ASN A 51 12.18 -9.80 2.80
C ASN A 51 11.19 -10.63 3.66
N ARG A 52 10.01 -10.07 3.96
CA ARG A 52 8.98 -10.82 4.68
C ARG A 52 8.35 -11.85 3.78
N SER A 53 8.18 -13.06 4.31
CA SER A 53 7.51 -14.16 3.60
C SER A 53 6.00 -14.17 3.80
N VAL A 54 5.49 -13.48 4.83
CA VAL A 54 4.06 -13.49 5.19
C VAL A 54 3.56 -12.11 5.60
N THR A 55 2.28 -11.88 5.37
CA THR A 55 1.48 -10.81 5.98
C THR A 55 0.24 -11.41 6.65
N HIS A 56 -0.49 -10.62 7.42
CA HIS A 56 -1.70 -11.07 8.13
C HIS A 56 -2.99 -10.53 7.52
N ASP A 57 -2.90 -9.53 6.66
CA ASP A 57 -4.02 -8.84 6.04
C ASP A 57 -3.67 -8.27 4.67
N ILE A 58 -4.70 -7.97 3.92
CA ILE A 58 -4.64 -7.21 2.66
C ILE A 58 -5.23 -5.84 2.96
N ASP A 59 -4.38 -4.83 3.02
CA ASP A 59 -4.81 -3.46 3.29
C ASP A 59 -5.35 -2.81 2.02
N VAL A 60 -6.67 -2.62 1.95
CA VAL A 60 -7.35 -1.87 0.88
C VAL A 60 -7.42 -0.40 1.28
N PHE A 61 -6.70 0.44 0.55
CA PHE A 61 -6.72 1.89 0.73
C PHE A 61 -7.92 2.54 0.06
N GLU A 62 -8.17 2.15 -1.18
CA GLU A 62 -9.29 2.65 -1.97
C GLU A 62 -9.87 1.52 -2.82
N ALA A 63 -11.18 1.53 -3.00
CA ALA A 63 -11.89 0.63 -3.90
C ALA A 63 -13.12 1.31 -4.48
N ASP A 64 -13.40 1.02 -5.75
CA ASP A 64 -14.62 1.49 -6.39
C ASP A 64 -15.86 1.05 -5.59
N ARG A 65 -16.85 1.93 -5.54
CA ARG A 65 -18.04 1.75 -4.70
C ARG A 65 -18.74 0.41 -4.93
N CYS A 66 -18.78 -0.04 -6.18
CA CYS A 66 -19.45 -1.31 -6.54
C CYS A 66 -18.76 -2.56 -5.96
N LEU A 67 -17.49 -2.45 -5.55
CA LEU A 67 -16.72 -3.57 -4.99
C LEU A 67 -16.84 -3.70 -3.47
N ARG A 68 -17.31 -2.67 -2.77
CA ARG A 68 -17.24 -2.60 -1.29
C ARG A 68 -17.97 -3.74 -0.60
N GLU A 69 -19.17 -4.09 -1.06
CA GLU A 69 -19.97 -5.17 -0.48
C GLU A 69 -19.36 -6.56 -0.74
N ILE A 70 -18.59 -6.70 -1.82
CA ILE A 70 -17.87 -7.93 -2.15
C ILE A 70 -16.64 -8.06 -1.28
N ILE A 71 -15.80 -7.01 -1.24
CA ILE A 71 -14.54 -6.98 -0.50
C ILE A 71 -14.73 -7.28 0.99
N VAL A 72 -15.76 -6.72 1.64
CA VAL A 72 -15.99 -6.92 3.09
C VAL A 72 -16.34 -8.36 3.48
N ARG A 73 -16.65 -9.23 2.53
CA ARG A 73 -16.92 -10.65 2.78
C ARG A 73 -15.64 -11.47 2.94
N TYR A 74 -14.51 -10.92 2.56
CA TYR A 74 -13.21 -11.57 2.67
C TYR A 74 -12.53 -11.17 3.99
N PRO A 75 -12.43 -12.10 4.97
CA PRO A 75 -11.92 -11.79 6.30
C PRO A 75 -10.42 -11.43 6.31
N GLU A 76 -9.71 -11.79 5.25
CA GLU A 76 -8.30 -11.44 5.05
C GLU A 76 -8.11 -9.97 4.66
N VAL A 77 -9.17 -9.30 4.24
CA VAL A 77 -9.10 -7.93 3.75
C VAL A 77 -9.40 -6.93 4.86
N ASN A 78 -8.48 -5.99 5.05
CA ASN A 78 -8.64 -4.84 5.91
C ASN A 78 -9.06 -3.62 5.09
N GLY A 79 -10.35 -3.30 5.10
CA GLY A 79 -10.89 -2.11 4.43
C GLY A 79 -10.71 -0.80 5.23
N MET A 80 -10.05 -0.84 6.39
CA MET A 80 -9.85 0.34 7.25
C MET A 80 -8.59 1.13 6.91
N ALA A 81 -7.82 0.72 5.91
CA ALA A 81 -6.58 1.39 5.52
C ALA A 81 -6.81 2.85 5.07
N VAL A 82 -8.01 3.19 4.62
CA VAL A 82 -8.41 4.58 4.34
C VAL A 82 -8.35 5.49 5.56
N ALA A 83 -8.38 4.94 6.78
CA ALA A 83 -8.20 5.72 8.01
C ALA A 83 -6.80 6.39 8.09
N TYR A 84 -5.85 5.92 7.30
CA TYR A 84 -4.49 6.46 7.18
C TYR A 84 -4.31 7.36 5.96
N CYS A 85 -5.38 7.88 5.37
CA CYS A 85 -5.32 8.76 4.19
C CYS A 85 -4.45 10.01 4.41
N ASN A 86 -4.37 10.51 5.65
CA ASN A 86 -3.51 11.63 6.03
C ASN A 86 -2.01 11.31 6.04
N GLN A 87 -1.64 10.06 5.80
CA GLN A 87 -0.24 9.62 5.69
C GLN A 87 0.16 9.34 4.22
N MET A 88 -0.79 9.44 3.30
CA MET A 88 -0.56 9.29 1.87
C MET A 88 -0.23 10.64 1.26
N PRO A 89 0.87 10.79 0.49
CA PRO A 89 1.14 12.02 -0.25
C PRO A 89 0.02 12.39 -1.21
N PHE A 90 -0.18 13.69 -1.47
CA PHE A 90 -1.12 14.15 -2.47
C PHE A 90 -0.76 13.64 -3.87
N ASN A 91 -1.75 13.58 -4.75
CA ASN A 91 -1.60 13.16 -6.15
C ASN A 91 -0.97 11.75 -6.29
N TYR A 92 -1.10 10.86 -5.28
CA TYR A 92 -0.60 9.48 -5.37
C TYR A 92 -1.26 8.74 -6.55
N GLU A 93 -2.46 9.13 -6.96
CA GLU A 93 -3.17 8.55 -8.09
C GLU A 93 -2.39 8.68 -9.40
N ASP A 94 -1.58 9.72 -9.55
CA ASP A 94 -0.73 9.94 -10.72
C ASP A 94 0.49 8.99 -10.75
N ARG A 95 0.74 8.29 -9.65
CA ARG A 95 1.90 7.40 -9.43
C ARG A 95 1.52 5.96 -9.16
N LEU A 96 0.27 5.57 -9.48
CA LEU A 96 -0.19 4.20 -9.26
C LEU A 96 0.58 3.20 -10.12
N ILE A 97 0.99 2.10 -9.50
CA ILE A 97 1.65 0.97 -10.14
C ILE A 97 0.61 -0.14 -10.35
N PRO A 98 0.34 -0.55 -11.59
CA PRO A 98 -0.57 -1.65 -11.84
C PRO A 98 0.05 -2.98 -11.38
N LEU A 99 -0.78 -3.84 -10.76
CA LEU A 99 -0.41 -5.20 -10.39
C LEU A 99 -0.92 -6.19 -11.44
N ASP A 100 0.01 -6.92 -12.06
CA ASP A 100 -0.33 -8.00 -12.98
C ASP A 100 -0.41 -9.33 -12.24
N ILE A 101 -1.56 -9.60 -11.64
CA ILE A 101 -1.86 -10.86 -10.92
C ILE A 101 -2.79 -11.79 -11.72
N GLY A 102 -3.08 -11.47 -12.98
CA GLY A 102 -3.99 -12.22 -13.83
C GLY A 102 -5.48 -11.92 -13.62
N ALA A 103 -5.84 -10.88 -12.87
CA ALA A 103 -7.20 -10.43 -12.69
C ALA A 103 -7.81 -9.90 -14.00
N ARG A 104 -9.06 -10.25 -14.30
CA ARG A 104 -9.72 -9.92 -15.57
C ARG A 104 -10.76 -8.80 -15.43
N PHE A 105 -11.44 -8.74 -14.30
CA PHE A 105 -12.53 -7.80 -14.04
C PHE A 105 -12.05 -6.57 -13.27
N ILE A 106 -11.27 -6.75 -12.19
CA ILE A 106 -10.74 -5.68 -11.35
C ILE A 106 -9.35 -5.27 -11.84
N ARG A 107 -9.06 -3.97 -11.78
CA ARG A 107 -7.70 -3.44 -11.90
C ARG A 107 -7.14 -3.22 -10.51
N TYR A 108 -6.10 -3.97 -10.14
CA TYR A 108 -5.40 -3.80 -8.88
C TYR A 108 -4.18 -2.90 -9.05
N PHE A 109 -3.99 -1.99 -8.11
CA PHE A 109 -2.88 -1.05 -8.07
C PHE A 109 -2.25 -1.01 -6.70
N THR A 110 -1.00 -0.55 -6.64
CA THR A 110 -0.38 0.01 -5.45
C THR A 110 0.04 1.45 -5.73
N PRO A 111 0.15 2.32 -4.72
CA PRO A 111 0.89 3.56 -4.85
C PRO A 111 2.34 3.29 -5.24
N SER A 112 3.08 4.33 -5.64
CA SER A 112 4.53 4.21 -5.89
C SER A 112 5.27 3.70 -4.65
N LEU A 113 6.48 3.19 -4.83
CA LEU A 113 7.29 2.73 -3.70
C LEU A 113 7.60 3.87 -2.73
N GLU A 114 7.75 5.08 -3.24
CA GLU A 114 8.00 6.30 -2.49
C GLU A 114 6.78 6.73 -1.67
N ASP A 115 5.58 6.67 -2.24
CA ASP A 115 4.32 6.90 -1.51
C ASP A 115 4.17 5.89 -0.37
N LEU A 116 4.42 4.60 -0.65
CA LEU A 116 4.40 3.53 0.36
C LEU A 116 5.48 3.75 1.43
N ALA A 117 6.67 4.25 1.06
CA ALA A 117 7.73 4.62 2.01
C ALA A 117 7.26 5.72 2.96
N VAL A 118 6.63 6.78 2.46
CA VAL A 118 6.11 7.87 3.30
C VAL A 118 5.10 7.34 4.32
N MET A 119 4.15 6.50 3.90
CA MET A 119 3.19 5.88 4.83
C MET A 119 3.89 5.07 5.92
N LYS A 120 4.91 4.29 5.58
CA LYS A 120 5.68 3.49 6.54
C LYS A 120 6.53 4.35 7.47
N LEU A 121 7.06 5.45 7.00
CA LEU A 121 7.79 6.41 7.82
C LEU A 121 6.89 7.11 8.84
N TYR A 122 5.63 7.37 8.51
CA TYR A 122 4.64 7.86 9.48
C TYR A 122 4.31 6.82 10.56
N ALA A 123 4.13 5.58 10.18
CA ALA A 123 3.77 4.50 11.10
C ALA A 123 4.98 4.02 11.93
N TYR A 124 6.12 3.86 11.29
CA TYR A 124 7.46 3.50 11.80
C TYR A 124 7.46 2.36 12.84
N ARG A 125 6.61 1.36 12.62
CA ARG A 125 6.50 0.16 13.46
C ARG A 125 7.63 -0.83 13.12
N PRO A 126 7.93 -1.83 13.97
CA PRO A 126 8.98 -2.81 13.69
C PRO A 126 8.90 -3.47 12.32
N ASN A 127 7.70 -3.86 11.86
CA ASN A 127 7.50 -4.44 10.54
C ASN A 127 7.71 -3.43 9.42
N ASP A 128 7.39 -2.16 9.64
CA ASP A 128 7.61 -1.09 8.64
C ASP A 128 9.11 -0.85 8.45
N ILE A 129 9.89 -0.91 9.53
CA ILE A 129 11.35 -0.80 9.48
C ILE A 129 11.94 -1.99 8.70
N VAL A 130 11.47 -3.21 8.92
CA VAL A 130 11.92 -4.39 8.16
C VAL A 130 11.66 -4.22 6.66
N ASP A 131 10.47 -3.75 6.28
CA ASP A 131 10.12 -3.52 4.88
C ASP A 131 11.00 -2.41 4.26
N LEU A 132 11.17 -1.28 4.94
CA LEU A 132 12.00 -0.15 4.47
C LEU A 132 13.48 -0.54 4.30
N HIS A 133 14.00 -1.46 5.11
CA HIS A 133 15.39 -1.94 5.04
C HIS A 133 15.57 -3.14 4.10
N SER A 134 14.54 -3.58 3.39
CA SER A 134 14.68 -4.61 2.37
C SER A 134 15.56 -4.11 1.23
N ARG A 135 16.58 -4.88 0.87
CA ARG A 135 17.48 -4.53 -0.22
C ARG A 135 16.74 -4.34 -1.54
N ALA A 136 15.79 -5.22 -1.84
CA ALA A 136 14.97 -5.13 -3.04
C ALA A 136 14.14 -3.84 -3.10
N PHE A 137 13.72 -3.30 -1.96
CA PHE A 137 13.04 -2.02 -1.87
C PHE A 137 14.01 -0.85 -2.09
N ILE A 138 15.13 -0.83 -1.37
CA ILE A 138 16.13 0.24 -1.42
C ILE A 138 16.68 0.42 -2.85
N ASP A 139 16.97 -0.69 -3.54
CA ASP A 139 17.53 -0.68 -4.89
C ASP A 139 16.56 -0.15 -5.96
N ARG A 140 15.26 -0.13 -5.67
CA ARG A 140 14.21 0.35 -6.59
C ARG A 140 13.65 1.71 -6.22
N LEU A 141 14.06 2.26 -5.07
CA LEU A 141 13.55 3.53 -4.56
C LEU A 141 14.17 4.70 -5.33
N ASP A 142 13.33 5.59 -5.84
CA ASP A 142 13.74 6.89 -6.35
C ASP A 142 13.87 7.87 -5.18
N TRP A 143 15.12 8.08 -4.73
CA TRP A 143 15.42 8.94 -3.59
C TRP A 143 15.06 10.41 -3.83
N ASP A 144 15.19 10.90 -5.07
CA ASP A 144 14.84 12.27 -5.41
C ASP A 144 13.32 12.48 -5.35
N LEU A 145 12.56 11.50 -5.84
CA LEU A 145 11.11 11.51 -5.71
C LEU A 145 10.68 11.43 -4.25
N LEU A 146 11.26 10.51 -3.47
CA LEU A 146 10.95 10.38 -2.04
C LEU A 146 11.19 11.69 -1.29
N GLU A 147 12.31 12.37 -1.54
CA GLU A 147 12.60 13.67 -0.90
C GLU A 147 11.61 14.76 -1.32
N ARG A 148 11.21 14.79 -2.58
CA ARG A 148 10.18 15.72 -3.04
C ARG A 148 8.85 15.46 -2.33
N LEU A 149 8.43 14.22 -2.22
CA LEU A 149 7.18 13.85 -1.55
C LEU A 149 7.19 14.20 -0.05
N ILE A 150 8.36 14.13 0.60
CA ILE A 150 8.50 14.45 2.03
C ILE A 150 8.58 15.96 2.28
N PHE A 151 9.32 16.71 1.46
CA PHE A 151 9.68 18.11 1.73
C PHE A 151 8.93 19.13 0.88
N ASP A 152 8.24 18.72 -0.16
CA ASP A 152 7.37 19.62 -0.92
C ASP A 152 6.08 19.88 -0.11
N GLU A 153 5.76 21.16 0.10
CA GLU A 153 4.58 21.58 0.86
C GLU A 153 3.26 21.09 0.26
N GLY A 154 3.24 20.85 -1.05
CA GLY A 154 2.07 20.34 -1.77
C GLY A 154 1.81 18.85 -1.60
N GLU A 155 2.73 18.09 -0.98
CA GLU A 155 2.69 16.64 -0.88
C GLU A 155 2.50 16.16 0.58
N ALA A 156 3.55 15.64 1.21
CA ALA A 156 3.42 14.99 2.50
C ALA A 156 3.03 15.95 3.64
N LEU A 157 3.49 17.21 3.62
CA LEU A 157 3.14 18.20 4.64
C LEU A 157 1.64 18.54 4.56
N ALA A 158 1.12 18.75 3.36
CA ALA A 158 -0.28 19.11 3.15
C ALA A 158 -1.24 17.98 3.54
N SER A 159 -0.84 16.71 3.41
CA SER A 159 -1.63 15.55 3.81
C SER A 159 -1.49 15.17 5.28
N SER A 160 -0.48 15.67 5.98
CA SER A 160 -0.18 15.28 7.37
C SER A 160 -1.33 15.62 8.33
N PRO A 161 -1.62 14.71 9.28
CA PRO A 161 -2.66 14.95 10.29
C PRO A 161 -2.30 16.10 11.25
N SER A 162 -1.02 16.39 11.46
CA SER A 162 -0.54 17.49 12.30
C SER A 162 0.93 17.80 12.00
N GLU A 163 1.34 19.03 12.33
CA GLU A 163 2.75 19.43 12.25
C GLU A 163 3.67 18.49 13.08
N ARG A 164 3.23 18.06 14.24
CA ARG A 164 3.98 17.14 15.09
C ARG A 164 4.19 15.79 14.38
N SER A 165 3.14 15.21 13.82
CA SER A 165 3.24 13.94 13.08
C SER A 165 4.17 14.06 11.87
N TYR A 166 4.11 15.19 11.18
CA TYR A 166 5.02 15.48 10.08
C TYR A 166 6.48 15.53 10.53
N GLN A 167 6.78 16.24 11.63
CA GLN A 167 8.14 16.32 12.16
C GLN A 167 8.67 14.97 12.67
N GLU A 168 7.81 14.16 13.28
CA GLU A 168 8.16 12.80 13.69
C GLU A 168 8.50 11.93 12.45
N MET A 169 7.72 12.01 11.37
CA MET A 169 8.01 11.32 10.10
C MET A 169 9.31 11.82 9.47
N VAL A 170 9.58 13.11 9.44
CA VAL A 170 10.85 13.68 8.93
C VAL A 170 12.05 13.18 9.76
N CYS A 171 11.92 13.06 11.08
CA CYS A 171 12.95 12.48 11.92
C CYS A 171 13.20 10.99 11.56
N ALA A 172 12.14 10.22 11.39
CA ALA A 172 12.22 8.82 10.95
C ALA A 172 12.92 8.70 9.59
N TYR A 173 12.56 9.57 8.63
CA TYR A 173 13.21 9.60 7.33
C TYR A 173 14.73 9.90 7.42
N ARG A 174 15.11 10.90 8.20
CA ARG A 174 16.55 11.25 8.36
C ARG A 174 17.34 10.10 8.97
N GLN A 175 16.77 9.42 9.95
CA GLN A 175 17.36 8.22 10.54
C GLN A 175 17.50 7.11 9.48
N TYR A 176 16.41 6.78 8.80
CA TYR A 176 16.37 5.79 7.73
C TYR A 176 17.42 6.05 6.64
N LYS A 177 17.46 7.29 6.12
CA LYS A 177 18.43 7.69 5.09
C LYS A 177 19.88 7.49 5.57
N LYS A 178 20.17 7.86 6.81
CA LYS A 178 21.50 7.68 7.41
C LYS A 178 21.87 6.20 7.54
N GLU A 179 20.92 5.35 7.91
CA GLU A 179 21.17 3.92 8.08
C GLU A 179 21.40 3.20 6.75
N VAL A 180 20.74 3.66 5.68
CA VAL A 180 20.78 3.03 4.36
C VAL A 180 21.90 3.54 3.48
N LEU A 181 22.17 4.84 3.49
CA LEU A 181 23.14 5.50 2.61
C LEU A 181 24.43 5.93 3.32
N GLY A 182 24.42 5.92 4.65
CA GLY A 182 25.46 6.36 5.57
C GLY A 182 26.70 5.91 5.58
#